data_6636d882eb8bb368129ad183e4a503c1
#
_entry.id   6636d882eb8bb368129ad183e4a503c1
#
_cell.length_a   1.000
_cell.length_b   1.000
_cell.length_c   1.000
_cell.angle_alpha   90.00
_cell.angle_beta   90.00
_cell.angle_gamma   90.00
#
_symmetry.space_group_name_H-M   'P 1'
#
loop_
_entity.id
_entity.type
_entity.pdbx_description
1 polymer ?
#
loop_
_entity_poly.entity_id
_entity_poly.type
_entity_poly.pdbx_seq_one_letter_code
_entity_poly.pdbx_strand_id
1 'polypeptide(L)'
;YLAFWGRYLAGDSSFCRGNDCLDLPTWNHLWFVAYLWCYTVVLWVLLRLAPHATNGVVERLRTVLSHPAGLLMPLAWVAVARFVLVARFESTHALVDDWYNHAQYLPLFLLGFAMARPGPLWERVELARWPALVAALASWLFIAGYFGRYSDGTTPPEALRQLQRLLWAVQQWGAIVAILGFARRHAPGDGPARRWLTEAVFPVYILHQTVIVMLAVYLRPLDLPPWLEGPLLVLATFALCLAAYGIIRRTGWLRPLFGLKLRPPTPSPRQEAHDVRN
;
A
#
# COMPACT_ATOMS: atom_id res chain seq x y z
N TYR A 1 -12.15 -27.54 -9.68
CA TYR A 1 -11.30 -26.34 -9.83
C TYR A 1 -11.53 -25.67 -11.19
N LEU A 2 -11.46 -26.40 -12.31
CA LEU A 2 -11.69 -25.84 -13.65
C LEU A 2 -13.12 -25.31 -13.83
N ALA A 3 -14.11 -26.01 -13.29
CA ALA A 3 -15.51 -25.55 -13.32
C ALA A 3 -15.73 -24.26 -12.51
N PHE A 4 -14.96 -24.05 -11.43
CA PHE A 4 -14.95 -22.77 -10.70
C PHE A 4 -14.45 -21.63 -11.60
N TRP A 5 -13.31 -21.83 -12.25
CA TRP A 5 -12.74 -20.83 -13.14
C TRP A 5 -13.62 -20.54 -14.36
N GLY A 6 -14.27 -21.57 -14.91
CA GLY A 6 -15.25 -21.39 -16.00
C GLY A 6 -16.40 -20.48 -15.58
N ARG A 7 -17.00 -20.70 -14.42
CA ARG A 7 -18.06 -19.86 -13.86
C ARG A 7 -17.59 -18.45 -13.51
N TYR A 8 -16.39 -18.35 -12.91
CA TYR A 8 -15.76 -17.07 -12.56
C TYR A 8 -15.58 -16.18 -13.79
N LEU A 9 -15.02 -16.72 -14.88
CA LEU A 9 -14.81 -15.97 -16.12
C LEU A 9 -16.09 -15.66 -16.89
N ALA A 10 -17.13 -16.49 -16.70
CA ALA A 10 -18.45 -16.28 -17.32
C ALA A 10 -19.33 -15.27 -16.56
N GLY A 11 -18.91 -14.80 -15.38
CA GLY A 11 -19.73 -13.89 -14.55
C GLY A 11 -21.01 -14.55 -14.04
N ASP A 12 -20.93 -15.82 -13.66
CA ASP A 12 -22.08 -16.63 -13.21
C ASP A 12 -22.72 -16.05 -11.94
N SER A 13 -24.05 -16.10 -11.86
CA SER A 13 -24.85 -15.66 -10.71
C SER A 13 -24.52 -16.36 -9.38
N SER A 14 -23.75 -17.45 -9.40
CA SER A 14 -23.24 -18.10 -8.19
C SER A 14 -22.28 -17.22 -7.36
N PHE A 15 -21.80 -16.10 -7.92
CA PHE A 15 -21.00 -15.09 -7.24
C PHE A 15 -21.83 -13.90 -6.73
N CYS A 16 -23.14 -14.02 -6.71
CA CYS A 16 -24.06 -13.02 -6.16
C CYS A 16 -24.51 -13.42 -4.75
N ARG A 17 -24.70 -12.42 -3.88
CA ARG A 17 -25.31 -12.57 -2.57
C ARG A 17 -26.54 -11.64 -2.48
N GLY A 18 -27.71 -12.18 -2.76
CA GLY A 18 -28.91 -11.36 -2.95
C GLY A 18 -28.80 -10.52 -4.23
N ASN A 19 -28.94 -9.21 -4.10
CA ASN A 19 -28.80 -8.27 -5.22
C ASN A 19 -27.36 -7.80 -5.45
N ASP A 20 -26.42 -8.12 -4.54
CA ASP A 20 -25.01 -7.78 -4.65
C ASP A 20 -24.26 -8.88 -5.39
N CYS A 21 -23.83 -8.58 -6.60
CA CYS A 21 -23.00 -9.47 -7.41
C CYS A 21 -21.57 -8.94 -7.46
N LEU A 22 -20.59 -9.85 -7.47
CA LEU A 22 -19.20 -9.48 -7.73
C LEU A 22 -19.04 -9.15 -9.22
N ASP A 23 -18.48 -7.98 -9.51
CA ASP A 23 -18.04 -7.64 -10.87
C ASP A 23 -16.82 -8.50 -11.25
N LEU A 24 -17.04 -9.43 -12.17
CA LEU A 24 -16.03 -10.41 -12.59
C LEU A 24 -15.54 -10.14 -14.02
N PRO A 25 -14.25 -10.37 -14.27
CA PRO A 25 -13.18 -10.73 -13.35
C PRO A 25 -12.72 -9.55 -12.49
N THR A 26 -12.56 -9.78 -11.20
CA THR A 26 -12.07 -8.73 -10.27
C THR A 26 -10.54 -8.74 -10.14
N TRP A 27 -9.94 -7.57 -9.99
CA TRP A 27 -8.52 -7.42 -9.62
C TRP A 27 -8.21 -7.96 -8.22
N ASN A 28 -9.25 -8.18 -7.41
CA ASN A 28 -9.12 -8.56 -6.01
C ASN A 28 -8.14 -7.62 -5.29
N HIS A 29 -7.24 -8.12 -4.44
CA HIS A 29 -6.24 -7.31 -3.74
C HIS A 29 -5.11 -6.75 -4.65
N LEU A 30 -5.01 -7.19 -5.91
CA LEU A 30 -4.00 -6.72 -6.86
C LEU A 30 -4.38 -5.42 -7.57
N TRP A 31 -5.56 -4.86 -7.32
CA TRP A 31 -6.03 -3.62 -7.93
C TRP A 31 -5.01 -2.46 -7.82
N PHE A 32 -4.33 -2.36 -6.69
CA PHE A 32 -3.34 -1.30 -6.45
C PHE A 32 -2.10 -1.43 -7.35
N VAL A 33 -1.71 -2.64 -7.75
CA VAL A 33 -0.62 -2.85 -8.72
C VAL A 33 -0.99 -2.27 -10.09
N ALA A 34 -2.23 -2.46 -10.54
CA ALA A 34 -2.71 -1.87 -11.79
C ALA A 34 -2.66 -0.33 -11.73
N TYR A 35 -3.05 0.28 -10.59
CA TYR A 35 -2.96 1.72 -10.38
C TYR A 35 -1.52 2.22 -10.42
N LEU A 36 -0.62 1.56 -9.68
CA LEU A 36 0.80 1.90 -9.67
C LEU A 36 1.44 1.77 -11.06
N TRP A 37 1.03 0.78 -11.84
CA TRP A 37 1.49 0.62 -13.21
C TRP A 37 1.08 1.82 -14.07
N CYS A 38 -0.20 2.20 -14.05
CA CYS A 38 -0.69 3.39 -14.76
C CYS A 38 0.02 4.67 -14.33
N TYR A 39 0.18 4.89 -13.01
CA TYR A 39 0.87 6.07 -12.49
C TYR A 39 2.34 6.10 -12.90
N THR A 40 3.00 4.95 -12.95
CA THR A 40 4.39 4.82 -13.40
C THR A 40 4.52 5.15 -14.89
N VAL A 41 3.60 4.65 -15.73
CA VAL A 41 3.57 4.96 -17.16
C VAL A 41 3.34 6.46 -17.38
N VAL A 42 2.36 7.05 -16.68
CA VAL A 42 2.10 8.50 -16.77
C VAL A 42 3.34 9.31 -16.36
N LEU A 43 3.95 8.98 -15.24
CA LEU A 43 5.18 9.65 -14.78
C LEU A 43 6.33 9.47 -15.78
N TRP A 44 6.50 8.28 -16.32
CA TRP A 44 7.52 8.00 -17.32
C TRP A 44 7.31 8.84 -18.60
N VAL A 45 6.07 8.95 -19.09
CA VAL A 45 5.70 9.80 -20.25
C VAL A 45 6.02 11.26 -19.94
N LEU A 46 5.62 11.78 -18.78
CA LEU A 46 5.89 13.16 -18.37
C LEU A 46 7.40 13.44 -18.32
N LEU A 47 8.18 12.55 -17.77
CA LEU A 47 9.64 12.67 -17.70
C LEU A 47 10.32 12.58 -19.09
N ARG A 48 9.70 11.89 -20.04
CA ARG A 48 10.21 11.80 -21.43
C ARG A 48 9.83 13.01 -22.29
N LEU A 49 8.58 13.46 -22.20
CA LEU A 49 8.06 14.52 -23.07
C LEU A 49 8.33 15.93 -22.52
N ALA A 50 8.33 16.09 -21.19
CA ALA A 50 8.49 17.40 -20.54
C ALA A 50 9.43 17.33 -19.32
N PRO A 51 10.70 16.88 -19.47
CA PRO A 51 11.59 16.64 -18.34
C PRO A 51 11.86 17.89 -17.48
N HIS A 52 12.04 19.05 -18.12
CA HIS A 52 12.31 20.31 -17.42
C HIS A 52 11.08 20.77 -16.61
N ALA A 53 9.88 20.72 -17.20
CA ALA A 53 8.65 21.10 -16.51
C ALA A 53 8.37 20.14 -15.35
N THR A 54 8.49 18.84 -15.55
CA THR A 54 8.27 17.82 -14.52
C THR A 54 9.25 17.99 -13.36
N ASN A 55 10.54 18.11 -13.63
CA ASN A 55 11.53 18.34 -12.58
C ASN A 55 11.30 19.68 -11.86
N GLY A 56 10.90 20.74 -12.58
CA GLY A 56 10.59 22.04 -11.98
C GLY A 56 9.40 21.97 -11.01
N VAL A 57 8.34 21.22 -11.37
CA VAL A 57 7.19 20.98 -10.48
C VAL A 57 7.62 20.17 -9.24
N VAL A 58 8.41 19.12 -9.42
CA VAL A 58 8.93 18.31 -8.33
C VAL A 58 9.76 19.13 -7.34
N GLU A 59 10.68 19.98 -7.84
CA GLU A 59 11.50 20.83 -6.96
C GLU A 59 10.66 21.90 -6.24
N ARG A 60 9.67 22.49 -6.89
CA ARG A 60 8.72 23.41 -6.23
C ARG A 60 7.96 22.69 -5.12
N LEU A 61 7.44 21.51 -5.40
CA LEU A 61 6.74 20.68 -4.40
C LEU A 61 7.65 20.37 -3.21
N ARG A 62 8.88 19.96 -3.44
CA ARG A 62 9.89 19.71 -2.40
C ARG A 62 10.14 20.95 -1.55
N THR A 63 10.31 22.11 -2.17
CA THR A 63 10.51 23.39 -1.46
C THR A 63 9.34 23.73 -0.56
N VAL A 64 8.11 23.64 -1.09
CA VAL A 64 6.87 23.91 -0.32
C VAL A 64 6.74 22.94 0.86
N LEU A 65 6.95 21.66 0.61
CA LEU A 65 6.83 20.62 1.66
C LEU A 65 7.95 20.70 2.71
N SER A 66 9.08 21.30 2.38
CA SER A 66 10.17 21.53 3.33
C SER A 66 9.89 22.69 4.29
N HIS A 67 8.90 23.52 4.01
CA HIS A 67 8.43 24.57 4.95
C HIS A 67 7.84 23.92 6.22
N PRO A 68 7.92 24.57 7.40
CA PRO A 68 7.36 24.03 8.65
C PRO A 68 5.89 23.59 8.57
N ALA A 69 5.05 24.35 7.86
CA ALA A 69 3.64 24.01 7.62
C ALA A 69 3.41 23.16 6.35
N GLY A 70 4.47 22.84 5.59
CA GLY A 70 4.34 22.19 4.29
C GLY A 70 3.69 20.81 4.35
N LEU A 71 3.91 20.05 5.44
CA LEU A 71 3.30 18.75 5.65
C LEU A 71 1.75 18.81 5.88
N LEU A 72 1.20 20.00 6.12
CA LEU A 72 -0.26 20.18 6.19
C LEU A 72 -0.91 20.18 4.79
N MET A 73 -0.16 20.47 3.73
CA MET A 73 -0.70 20.48 2.37
C MET A 73 -1.21 19.10 1.90
N PRO A 74 -0.45 18.00 2.02
CA PRO A 74 -0.98 16.68 1.70
C PRO A 74 -2.13 16.26 2.62
N LEU A 75 -2.09 16.64 3.91
CA LEU A 75 -3.22 16.41 4.83
C LEU A 75 -4.48 17.11 4.32
N ALA A 76 -4.39 18.39 3.99
CA ALA A 76 -5.51 19.17 3.46
C ALA A 76 -6.05 18.55 2.16
N TRP A 77 -5.16 18.10 1.26
CA TRP A 77 -5.55 17.42 0.03
C TRP A 77 -6.34 16.14 0.31
N VAL A 78 -5.83 15.25 1.17
CA VAL A 78 -6.51 14.00 1.54
C VAL A 78 -7.86 14.27 2.20
N ALA A 79 -7.94 15.29 3.06
CA ALA A 79 -9.19 15.71 3.70
C ALA A 79 -10.19 16.21 2.65
N VAL A 80 -9.80 17.16 1.79
CA VAL A 80 -10.66 17.69 0.71
C VAL A 80 -11.14 16.58 -0.22
N ALA A 81 -10.24 15.71 -0.69
CA ALA A 81 -10.63 14.57 -1.52
C ALA A 81 -11.68 13.69 -0.83
N ARG A 82 -11.52 13.44 0.47
CA ARG A 82 -12.48 12.66 1.25
C ARG A 82 -13.82 13.36 1.43
N PHE A 83 -13.84 14.68 1.68
CA PHE A 83 -15.09 15.42 1.83
C PHE A 83 -15.86 15.59 0.52
N VAL A 84 -15.14 15.82 -0.58
CA VAL A 84 -15.74 16.15 -1.88
C VAL A 84 -16.09 14.90 -2.67
N LEU A 85 -15.21 13.91 -2.68
CA LEU A 85 -15.29 12.79 -3.62
C LEU A 85 -15.95 11.54 -3.03
N VAL A 86 -15.73 11.23 -1.73
CA VAL A 86 -16.28 10.00 -1.14
C VAL A 86 -17.81 9.90 -1.18
N ALA A 87 -18.48 11.04 -1.19
CA ALA A 87 -19.94 11.07 -1.27
C ALA A 87 -20.49 10.97 -2.71
N ARG A 88 -19.62 11.13 -3.73
CA ARG A 88 -20.00 11.17 -5.14
C ARG A 88 -19.47 9.96 -5.92
N PHE A 89 -18.37 9.40 -5.49
CA PHE A 89 -17.68 8.29 -6.14
C PHE A 89 -17.41 7.19 -5.13
N GLU A 90 -18.00 6.04 -5.36
CA GLU A 90 -17.72 4.86 -4.57
C GLU A 90 -16.29 4.38 -4.82
N SER A 91 -15.71 3.71 -3.82
CA SER A 91 -14.41 3.07 -3.94
C SER A 91 -14.60 1.69 -4.60
N THR A 92 -14.53 1.65 -5.93
CA THR A 92 -14.80 0.45 -6.71
C THR A 92 -13.58 -0.44 -6.91
N HIS A 93 -12.37 0.13 -6.79
CA HIS A 93 -11.09 -0.53 -7.13
C HIS A 93 -11.01 -1.02 -8.60
N ALA A 94 -11.81 -0.43 -9.49
CA ALA A 94 -11.99 -0.85 -10.87
C ALA A 94 -11.05 -0.17 -11.88
N LEU A 95 -10.08 0.63 -11.45
CA LEU A 95 -9.17 1.43 -12.25
C LEU A 95 -9.85 2.55 -13.07
N VAL A 96 -11.01 2.32 -13.63
CA VAL A 96 -11.83 3.29 -14.37
C VAL A 96 -12.96 3.75 -13.45
N ASP A 97 -13.26 5.06 -13.46
CA ASP A 97 -14.30 5.70 -12.62
C ASP A 97 -14.07 5.67 -11.10
N ASP A 98 -12.91 5.26 -10.66
CA ASP A 98 -12.52 5.24 -9.25
C ASP A 98 -11.82 6.55 -8.82
N TRP A 99 -12.47 7.67 -9.10
CA TRP A 99 -11.90 9.03 -8.95
C TRP A 99 -11.48 9.35 -7.52
N TYR A 100 -12.19 8.83 -6.53
CA TYR A 100 -11.83 9.03 -5.13
C TYR A 100 -10.47 8.39 -4.80
N ASN A 101 -10.26 7.14 -5.19
CA ASN A 101 -8.99 6.45 -4.96
C ASN A 101 -7.85 7.05 -5.79
N HIS A 102 -8.12 7.45 -7.05
CA HIS A 102 -7.11 8.15 -7.84
C HIS A 102 -6.69 9.49 -7.22
N ALA A 103 -7.64 10.26 -6.69
CA ALA A 103 -7.33 11.53 -6.03
C ALA A 103 -6.51 11.36 -4.74
N GLN A 104 -6.55 10.20 -4.10
CA GLN A 104 -5.71 9.89 -2.94
C GLN A 104 -4.35 9.32 -3.35
N TYR A 105 -4.33 8.27 -4.16
CA TYR A 105 -3.12 7.48 -4.40
C TYR A 105 -2.17 8.11 -5.41
N LEU A 106 -2.66 8.79 -6.46
CA LEU A 106 -1.79 9.44 -7.44
C LEU A 106 -0.94 10.56 -6.81
N PRO A 107 -1.50 11.51 -6.02
CA PRO A 107 -0.67 12.51 -5.34
C PRO A 107 0.33 11.91 -4.35
N LEU A 108 -0.05 10.85 -3.62
CA LEU A 108 0.87 10.15 -2.72
C LEU A 108 1.99 9.43 -3.48
N PHE A 109 1.70 8.85 -4.64
CA PHE A 109 2.70 8.28 -5.53
C PHE A 109 3.69 9.33 -6.03
N LEU A 110 3.19 10.48 -6.50
CA LEU A 110 4.02 11.60 -6.94
C LEU A 110 4.83 12.21 -5.81
N LEU A 111 4.27 12.28 -4.60
CA LEU A 111 4.99 12.66 -3.39
C LEU A 111 6.13 11.67 -3.09
N GLY A 112 5.89 10.37 -3.18
CA GLY A 112 6.92 9.35 -3.05
C GLY A 112 8.06 9.55 -4.05
N PHE A 113 7.74 9.88 -5.30
CA PHE A 113 8.74 10.23 -6.32
C PHE A 113 9.53 11.50 -5.93
N ALA A 114 8.86 12.56 -5.46
CA ALA A 114 9.52 13.78 -4.99
C ALA A 114 10.44 13.51 -3.79
N MET A 115 10.09 12.56 -2.94
CA MET A 115 10.88 12.16 -1.76
C MET A 115 12.03 11.18 -2.09
N ALA A 116 12.13 10.66 -3.31
CA ALA A 116 13.19 9.71 -3.68
C ALA A 116 14.62 10.26 -3.54
N ARG A 117 14.77 11.59 -3.56
CA ARG A 117 16.06 12.27 -3.35
C ARG A 117 16.18 12.77 -1.91
N PRO A 118 17.38 12.69 -1.29
CA PRO A 118 17.62 13.28 0.03
C PRO A 118 17.41 14.80 0.00
N GLY A 119 17.06 15.38 1.13
CA GLY A 119 16.89 16.84 1.25
C GLY A 119 16.09 17.26 2.48
N PRO A 120 15.84 18.57 2.65
CA PRO A 120 15.20 19.15 3.84
C PRO A 120 13.79 18.57 4.15
N LEU A 121 13.07 18.11 3.13
CA LEU A 121 11.78 17.45 3.32
C LEU A 121 11.88 16.24 4.27
N TRP A 122 12.93 15.43 4.14
CA TRP A 122 13.16 14.29 5.03
C TRP A 122 13.42 14.71 6.47
N GLU A 123 14.10 15.82 6.69
CA GLU A 123 14.33 16.39 8.03
C GLU A 123 13.00 16.81 8.66
N ARG A 124 12.09 17.43 7.88
CA ARG A 124 10.75 17.80 8.33
C ARG A 124 9.90 16.58 8.70
N VAL A 125 9.92 15.54 7.88
CA VAL A 125 9.24 14.27 8.16
C VAL A 125 9.78 13.62 9.43
N GLU A 126 11.11 13.62 9.62
CA GLU A 126 11.74 13.08 10.82
C GLU A 126 11.38 13.88 12.09
N LEU A 127 11.36 15.21 12.02
CA LEU A 127 10.96 16.06 13.14
C LEU A 127 9.48 15.87 13.51
N ALA A 128 8.63 15.69 12.52
CA ALA A 128 7.19 15.52 12.70
C ALA A 128 6.77 14.12 13.18
N ARG A 129 7.66 13.13 13.27
CA ARG A 129 7.33 11.72 13.55
C ARG A 129 6.51 11.49 14.81
N TRP A 130 6.84 12.17 15.92
CA TRP A 130 6.13 12.01 17.18
C TRP A 130 4.74 12.67 17.18
N PRO A 131 4.60 13.97 16.82
CA PRO A 131 3.26 14.58 16.73
C PRO A 131 2.38 13.86 15.69
N ALA A 132 2.94 13.39 14.58
CA ALA A 132 2.21 12.62 13.59
C ALA A 132 1.73 11.26 14.14
N LEU A 133 2.56 10.55 14.91
CA LEU A 133 2.18 9.31 15.58
C LEU A 133 1.04 9.52 16.58
N VAL A 134 1.17 10.54 17.43
CA VAL A 134 0.13 10.87 18.42
C VAL A 134 -1.18 11.21 17.72
N ALA A 135 -1.14 12.05 16.68
CA ALA A 135 -2.33 12.41 15.91
C ALA A 135 -2.96 11.18 15.23
N ALA A 136 -2.14 10.29 14.64
CA ALA A 136 -2.62 9.08 14.01
C ALA A 136 -3.28 8.13 15.02
N LEU A 137 -2.66 7.89 16.17
CA LEU A 137 -3.19 7.00 17.20
C LEU A 137 -4.46 7.56 17.85
N ALA A 138 -4.48 8.86 18.17
CA ALA A 138 -5.66 9.52 18.72
C ALA A 138 -6.84 9.46 17.74
N SER A 139 -6.58 9.72 16.46
CA SER A 139 -7.60 9.61 15.40
C SER A 139 -8.07 8.16 15.23
N TRP A 140 -7.18 7.20 15.29
CA TRP A 140 -7.53 5.78 15.21
C TRP A 140 -8.40 5.33 16.39
N LEU A 141 -8.06 5.74 17.61
CA LEU A 141 -8.87 5.43 18.80
C LEU A 141 -10.29 6.04 18.69
N PHE A 142 -10.38 7.28 18.21
CA PHE A 142 -11.69 7.90 17.96
C PHE A 142 -12.48 7.09 16.92
N ILE A 143 -11.87 6.72 15.79
CA ILE A 143 -12.52 5.98 14.72
C ILE A 143 -12.96 4.60 15.20
N ALA A 144 -12.13 3.90 15.98
CA ALA A 144 -12.49 2.63 16.57
C ALA A 144 -13.69 2.74 17.52
N GLY A 145 -13.69 3.76 18.39
CA GLY A 145 -14.82 4.06 19.27
C GLY A 145 -16.09 4.47 18.52
N TYR A 146 -15.94 5.25 17.44
CA TYR A 146 -17.06 5.62 16.56
C TYR A 146 -17.74 4.40 15.95
N PHE A 147 -16.99 3.49 15.33
CA PHE A 147 -17.55 2.28 14.73
C PHE A 147 -18.07 1.29 15.79
N GLY A 148 -17.40 1.20 16.95
CA GLY A 148 -17.89 0.41 18.07
C GLY A 148 -19.24 0.92 18.62
N ARG A 149 -19.39 2.26 18.73
CA ARG A 149 -20.64 2.89 19.24
C ARG A 149 -21.81 2.78 18.29
N TYR A 150 -21.55 2.80 16.98
CA TYR A 150 -22.58 2.78 15.92
C TYR A 150 -22.57 1.47 15.11
N SER A 151 -22.17 0.36 15.72
CA SER A 151 -22.15 -0.97 15.10
C SER A 151 -23.56 -1.56 14.90
N ASP A 152 -24.56 -1.05 15.60
CA ASP A 152 -25.96 -1.48 15.57
C ASP A 152 -26.79 -0.89 14.41
N GLY A 153 -26.16 -0.10 13.52
CA GLY A 153 -26.83 0.54 12.39
C GLY A 153 -27.52 1.85 12.72
N THR A 154 -27.41 2.35 13.97
CA THR A 154 -27.92 3.68 14.30
C THR A 154 -27.16 4.77 13.54
N THR A 155 -27.90 5.77 13.02
CA THR A 155 -27.30 6.87 12.24
C THR A 155 -26.60 7.86 13.17
N PRO A 156 -25.28 8.05 13.03
CA PRO A 156 -24.56 9.05 13.82
C PRO A 156 -24.98 10.47 13.46
N PRO A 157 -24.91 11.43 14.42
CA PRO A 157 -25.11 12.83 14.13
C PRO A 157 -24.18 13.34 13.02
N GLU A 158 -24.68 14.29 12.20
CA GLU A 158 -23.91 14.79 11.04
C GLU A 158 -22.54 15.35 11.44
N ALA A 159 -22.51 16.16 12.51
CA ALA A 159 -21.25 16.72 13.01
C ALA A 159 -20.22 15.63 13.36
N LEU A 160 -20.68 14.51 13.92
CA LEU A 160 -19.81 13.39 14.27
C LEU A 160 -19.32 12.64 13.02
N ARG A 161 -20.16 12.52 11.98
CA ARG A 161 -19.76 11.98 10.67
C ARG A 161 -18.70 12.84 10.00
N GLN A 162 -18.85 14.15 10.03
CA GLN A 162 -17.87 15.08 9.47
C GLN A 162 -16.54 15.03 10.25
N LEU A 163 -16.60 14.99 11.57
CA LEU A 163 -15.41 14.82 12.41
C LEU A 163 -14.70 13.48 12.09
N GLN A 164 -15.45 12.39 11.97
CA GLN A 164 -14.89 11.09 11.60
C GLN A 164 -14.18 11.13 10.23
N ARG A 165 -14.74 11.82 9.24
CA ARG A 165 -14.11 12.01 7.92
C ARG A 165 -12.79 12.76 8.01
N LEU A 166 -12.75 13.83 8.82
CA LEU A 166 -11.53 14.60 9.05
C LEU A 166 -10.47 13.77 9.77
N LEU A 167 -10.84 13.09 10.85
CA LEU A 167 -9.92 12.28 11.63
C LEU A 167 -9.38 11.07 10.82
N TRP A 168 -10.15 10.56 9.88
CA TRP A 168 -9.65 9.55 8.96
C TRP A 168 -8.50 10.09 8.08
N ALA A 169 -8.62 11.30 7.55
CA ALA A 169 -7.54 11.93 6.80
C ALA A 169 -6.30 12.20 7.69
N VAL A 170 -6.52 12.65 8.92
CA VAL A 170 -5.45 12.86 9.91
C VAL A 170 -4.74 11.54 10.24
N GLN A 171 -5.50 10.49 10.47
CA GLN A 171 -4.95 9.14 10.74
C GLN A 171 -4.14 8.63 9.56
N GLN A 172 -4.66 8.72 8.33
CA GLN A 172 -3.99 8.24 7.14
C GLN A 172 -2.66 8.98 6.90
N TRP A 173 -2.70 10.31 6.87
CA TRP A 173 -1.49 11.12 6.65
C TRP A 173 -0.52 11.07 7.82
N GLY A 174 -1.03 11.15 9.05
CA GLY A 174 -0.23 11.03 10.26
C GLY A 174 0.53 9.71 10.35
N ALA A 175 -0.11 8.59 10.00
CA ALA A 175 0.54 7.29 9.96
C ALA A 175 1.68 7.26 8.93
N ILE A 176 1.47 7.81 7.72
CA ILE A 176 2.51 7.88 6.68
C ILE A 176 3.72 8.68 7.18
N VAL A 177 3.49 9.90 7.73
CA VAL A 177 4.57 10.77 8.23
C VAL A 177 5.29 10.10 9.40
N ALA A 178 4.57 9.49 10.34
CA ALA A 178 5.16 8.80 11.47
C ALA A 178 6.05 7.63 11.02
N ILE A 179 5.53 6.73 10.19
CA ILE A 179 6.27 5.56 9.69
C ILE A 179 7.54 6.00 8.95
N LEU A 180 7.42 6.95 8.02
CA LEU A 180 8.56 7.45 7.26
C LEU A 180 9.58 8.16 8.16
N GLY A 181 9.11 8.95 9.13
CA GLY A 181 9.97 9.68 10.07
C GLY A 181 10.75 8.74 11.01
N PHE A 182 10.10 7.71 11.54
CA PHE A 182 10.76 6.69 12.35
C PHE A 182 11.69 5.82 11.51
N ALA A 183 11.28 5.44 10.30
CA ALA A 183 12.14 4.70 9.38
C ALA A 183 13.41 5.50 9.04
N ARG A 184 13.27 6.79 8.76
CA ARG A 184 14.41 7.69 8.51
C ARG A 184 15.37 7.73 9.69
N ARG A 185 14.85 7.81 10.92
CA ARG A 185 15.65 7.93 12.14
C ARG A 185 16.34 6.63 12.54
N HIS A 186 15.65 5.48 12.38
CA HIS A 186 16.07 4.20 12.98
C HIS A 186 16.45 3.14 11.94
N ALA A 187 16.17 3.36 10.66
CA ALA A 187 16.60 2.45 9.60
C ALA A 187 17.97 2.89 9.06
N PRO A 188 19.07 2.46 9.67
CA PRO A 188 20.39 2.75 9.17
C PRO A 188 20.55 2.18 7.76
N GLY A 189 21.45 2.76 6.99
CA GLY A 189 21.74 2.53 5.59
C GLY A 189 21.51 1.12 5.00
N ASP A 190 22.11 0.84 3.90
CA ASP A 190 21.84 -0.35 3.10
C ASP A 190 22.48 -1.61 3.72
N GLY A 191 21.68 -2.38 4.47
CA GLY A 191 22.09 -3.65 5.07
C GLY A 191 21.49 -4.88 4.36
N PRO A 192 22.05 -6.08 4.54
CA PRO A 192 21.54 -7.30 3.92
C PRO A 192 20.10 -7.63 4.31
N ALA A 193 19.71 -7.37 5.56
CA ALA A 193 18.34 -7.55 6.03
C ALA A 193 17.36 -6.61 5.31
N ARG A 194 17.71 -5.33 5.16
CA ARG A 194 16.89 -4.36 4.42
C ARG A 194 16.71 -4.77 2.96
N ARG A 195 17.80 -5.17 2.29
CA ARG A 195 17.73 -5.65 0.89
C ARG A 195 16.85 -6.87 0.76
N TRP A 196 16.97 -7.81 1.69
CA TRP A 196 16.15 -9.02 1.72
C TRP A 196 14.65 -8.70 1.91
N LEU A 197 14.32 -7.82 2.87
CA LEU A 197 12.94 -7.38 3.12
C LEU A 197 12.39 -6.58 1.94
N THR A 198 13.17 -5.69 1.33
CA THR A 198 12.74 -4.91 0.15
C THR A 198 12.45 -5.83 -1.04
N GLU A 199 13.26 -6.85 -1.27
CA GLU A 199 13.01 -7.87 -2.30
C GLU A 199 11.74 -8.68 -2.00
N ALA A 200 11.44 -8.93 -0.71
CA ALA A 200 10.27 -9.69 -0.27
C ALA A 200 8.94 -8.94 -0.43
N VAL A 201 8.93 -7.61 -0.50
CA VAL A 201 7.70 -6.79 -0.49
C VAL A 201 6.69 -7.26 -1.52
N PHE A 202 7.10 -7.42 -2.77
CA PHE A 202 6.18 -7.77 -3.86
C PHE A 202 5.70 -9.24 -3.78
N PRO A 203 6.53 -10.26 -3.53
CA PRO A 203 6.08 -11.61 -3.24
C PRO A 203 5.10 -11.70 -2.06
N VAL A 204 5.40 -11.02 -0.95
CA VAL A 204 4.52 -10.98 0.21
C VAL A 204 3.19 -10.32 -0.15
N TYR A 205 3.20 -9.22 -0.91
CA TYR A 205 2.00 -8.55 -1.38
C TYR A 205 1.11 -9.48 -2.23
N ILE A 206 1.68 -10.27 -3.12
CA ILE A 206 0.91 -11.25 -3.93
C ILE A 206 0.29 -12.34 -3.06
N LEU A 207 1.03 -12.83 -2.06
CA LEU A 207 0.63 -14.01 -1.30
C LEU A 207 -0.30 -13.72 -0.12
N HIS A 208 -0.16 -12.54 0.52
CA HIS A 208 -0.77 -12.30 1.83
C HIS A 208 -2.29 -12.50 1.84
N GLN A 209 -3.01 -12.07 0.81
CA GLN A 209 -4.47 -12.20 0.77
C GLN A 209 -4.91 -13.67 0.73
N THR A 210 -4.26 -14.49 -0.09
CA THR A 210 -4.55 -15.92 -0.15
C THR A 210 -4.24 -16.60 1.18
N VAL A 211 -3.08 -16.27 1.76
CA VAL A 211 -2.64 -16.87 3.03
C VAL A 211 -3.57 -16.46 4.17
N ILE A 212 -3.97 -15.19 4.28
CA ILE A 212 -4.85 -14.71 5.35
C ILE A 212 -6.25 -15.35 5.26
N VAL A 213 -6.79 -15.49 4.04
CA VAL A 213 -8.09 -16.14 3.83
C VAL A 213 -8.01 -17.62 4.21
N MET A 214 -6.96 -18.33 3.80
CA MET A 214 -6.76 -19.73 4.18
C MET A 214 -6.64 -19.86 5.70
N LEU A 215 -5.81 -19.05 6.35
CA LEU A 215 -5.64 -19.08 7.81
C LEU A 215 -6.95 -18.78 8.53
N ALA A 216 -7.72 -17.78 8.10
CA ALA A 216 -9.02 -17.45 8.70
C ALA A 216 -10.00 -18.62 8.62
N VAL A 217 -10.05 -19.33 7.48
CA VAL A 217 -10.88 -20.54 7.33
C VAL A 217 -10.42 -21.66 8.27
N TYR A 218 -9.10 -21.88 8.40
CA TYR A 218 -8.55 -22.93 9.28
C TYR A 218 -8.67 -22.60 10.76
N LEU A 219 -8.63 -21.31 11.16
CA LEU A 219 -8.77 -20.89 12.55
C LEU A 219 -10.22 -20.80 13.01
N ARG A 220 -11.18 -20.64 12.07
CA ARG A 220 -12.59 -20.49 12.38
C ARG A 220 -13.15 -21.57 13.34
N PRO A 221 -12.81 -22.89 13.22
CA PRO A 221 -13.32 -23.91 14.13
C PRO A 221 -12.81 -23.79 15.58
N LEU A 222 -11.74 -23.01 15.79
CA LEU A 222 -11.15 -22.82 17.13
C LEU A 222 -11.89 -21.77 17.96
N ASP A 223 -12.83 -21.03 17.36
CA ASP A 223 -13.65 -19.98 18.02
C ASP A 223 -12.84 -19.05 18.92
N LEU A 224 -11.70 -18.58 18.40
CA LEU A 224 -10.77 -17.73 19.14
C LEU A 224 -11.38 -16.35 19.36
N PRO A 225 -11.15 -15.73 20.53
CA PRO A 225 -11.59 -14.36 20.75
C PRO A 225 -10.86 -13.40 19.80
N PRO A 226 -11.51 -12.35 19.27
CA PRO A 226 -10.97 -11.46 18.25
C PRO A 226 -9.62 -10.82 18.60
N TRP A 227 -9.39 -10.54 19.88
CA TRP A 227 -8.12 -9.97 20.38
C TRP A 227 -6.93 -10.94 20.27
N LEU A 228 -7.18 -12.24 20.16
CA LEU A 228 -6.16 -13.27 19.95
C LEU A 228 -6.08 -13.69 18.48
N GLU A 229 -7.24 -13.88 17.84
CA GLU A 229 -7.33 -14.26 16.42
C GLU A 229 -6.65 -13.25 15.49
N GLY A 230 -6.91 -11.96 15.69
CA GLY A 230 -6.34 -10.90 14.85
C GLY A 230 -4.81 -10.88 14.84
N PRO A 231 -4.14 -10.76 16.00
CA PRO A 231 -2.68 -10.83 16.06
C PRO A 231 -2.10 -12.16 15.53
N LEU A 232 -2.75 -13.29 15.82
CA LEU A 232 -2.33 -14.60 15.32
C LEU A 232 -2.38 -14.65 13.79
N LEU A 233 -3.47 -14.18 13.17
CA LEU A 233 -3.63 -14.08 11.71
C LEU A 233 -2.52 -13.23 11.10
N VAL A 234 -2.25 -12.05 11.66
CA VAL A 234 -1.22 -11.14 11.16
C VAL A 234 0.16 -11.81 11.23
N LEU A 235 0.55 -12.32 12.39
CA LEU A 235 1.88 -12.91 12.60
C LEU A 235 2.07 -14.18 11.74
N ALA A 236 1.08 -15.06 11.70
CA ALA A 236 1.13 -16.27 10.90
C ALA A 236 1.17 -15.96 9.39
N THR A 237 0.39 -14.97 8.93
CA THR A 237 0.43 -14.52 7.54
C THR A 237 1.82 -14.04 7.15
N PHE A 238 2.43 -13.15 7.94
CA PHE A 238 3.78 -12.69 7.67
C PHE A 238 4.80 -13.82 7.67
N ALA A 239 4.76 -14.70 8.68
CA ALA A 239 5.68 -15.83 8.77
C ALA A 239 5.59 -16.74 7.55
N LEU A 240 4.38 -17.12 7.14
CA LEU A 240 4.15 -17.99 5.98
C LEU A 240 4.52 -17.32 4.66
N CYS A 241 4.19 -16.03 4.49
CA CYS A 241 4.57 -15.29 3.29
C CYS A 241 6.10 -15.14 3.17
N LEU A 242 6.80 -14.86 4.28
CA LEU A 242 8.26 -14.77 4.27
C LEU A 242 8.92 -16.14 4.05
N ALA A 243 8.36 -17.22 4.60
CA ALA A 243 8.82 -18.59 4.34
C ALA A 243 8.64 -18.95 2.86
N ALA A 244 7.45 -18.67 2.30
CA ALA A 244 7.17 -18.87 0.87
C ALA A 244 8.12 -18.04 -0.02
N TYR A 245 8.36 -16.76 0.34
CA TYR A 245 9.35 -15.94 -0.36
C TYR A 245 10.74 -16.58 -0.32
N GLY A 246 11.15 -17.16 0.81
CA GLY A 246 12.41 -17.90 0.93
C GLY A 246 12.54 -19.04 -0.08
N ILE A 247 11.44 -19.75 -0.37
CA ILE A 247 11.35 -20.81 -1.39
C ILE A 247 11.40 -20.19 -2.80
N ILE A 248 10.55 -19.20 -3.08
CA ILE A 248 10.46 -18.52 -4.37
C ILE A 248 11.83 -17.94 -4.78
N ARG A 249 12.53 -17.31 -3.84
CA ARG A 249 13.85 -16.73 -4.06
C ARG A 249 14.89 -17.75 -4.50
N ARG A 250 14.78 -19.00 -4.03
CA ARG A 250 15.70 -20.10 -4.37
C ARG A 250 15.34 -20.79 -5.68
N THR A 251 14.08 -20.73 -6.09
CA THR A 251 13.55 -21.46 -7.25
C THR A 251 13.56 -20.53 -8.49
N GLY A 252 14.47 -20.77 -9.42
CA GLY A 252 14.75 -19.85 -10.55
C GLY A 252 13.52 -19.50 -11.39
N TRP A 253 12.69 -20.48 -11.76
CA TRP A 253 11.51 -20.28 -12.60
C TRP A 253 10.34 -19.59 -11.89
N LEU A 254 10.26 -19.66 -10.55
CA LEU A 254 9.24 -18.95 -9.77
C LEU A 254 9.54 -17.44 -9.65
N ARG A 255 10.80 -17.04 -9.69
CA ARG A 255 11.23 -15.67 -9.48
C ARG A 255 10.47 -14.65 -10.35
N PRO A 256 10.38 -14.79 -11.69
CA PRO A 256 9.67 -13.82 -12.54
C PRO A 256 8.17 -13.72 -12.22
N LEU A 257 7.53 -14.84 -11.83
CA LEU A 257 6.10 -14.87 -11.49
C LEU A 257 5.78 -14.01 -10.26
N PHE A 258 6.78 -13.79 -9.39
CA PHE A 258 6.67 -12.96 -8.20
C PHE A 258 7.45 -11.64 -8.31
N GLY A 259 7.73 -11.17 -9.54
CA GLY A 259 8.38 -9.90 -9.80
C GLY A 259 9.86 -9.83 -9.42
N LEU A 260 10.50 -10.97 -9.17
CA LEU A 260 11.92 -11.03 -8.85
C LEU A 260 12.75 -11.14 -10.14
N LYS A 261 13.89 -10.45 -10.18
CA LYS A 261 14.83 -10.57 -11.30
C LYS A 261 15.34 -12.01 -11.44
N LEU A 262 15.45 -12.49 -12.67
CA LEU A 262 16.15 -13.74 -12.93
C LEU A 262 17.57 -13.65 -12.38
N ARG A 263 18.07 -14.73 -11.79
CA ARG A 263 19.49 -14.79 -11.44
C ARG A 263 20.30 -14.80 -12.74
N PRO A 264 21.35 -13.99 -12.84
CA PRO A 264 22.30 -14.19 -13.94
C PRO A 264 22.80 -15.64 -13.89
N PRO A 265 23.04 -16.28 -15.05
CA PRO A 265 23.67 -17.59 -15.06
C PRO A 265 24.97 -17.52 -14.26
N THR A 266 25.21 -18.51 -13.42
CA THR A 266 26.45 -18.64 -12.66
C THR A 266 27.60 -18.60 -13.66
N PRO A 267 28.62 -17.74 -13.50
CA PRO A 267 29.76 -17.74 -14.41
C PRO A 267 30.32 -19.15 -14.54
N SER A 268 30.55 -19.59 -15.74
CA SER A 268 31.16 -20.92 -15.94
C SER A 268 32.57 -20.91 -15.31
N PRO A 269 33.07 -22.04 -14.79
CA PRO A 269 34.43 -22.11 -14.23
C PRO A 269 35.51 -21.62 -15.19
N ARG A 270 35.24 -21.60 -16.49
CA ARG A 270 36.14 -21.05 -17.52
C ARG A 270 36.16 -19.52 -17.56
N GLN A 271 35.07 -18.84 -17.19
CA GLN A 271 35.03 -17.37 -17.12
C GLN A 271 35.74 -16.83 -15.87
N GLU A 272 35.60 -17.49 -14.73
CA GLU A 272 36.37 -17.13 -13.53
C GLU A 272 37.88 -17.28 -13.74
N ALA A 273 38.32 -18.31 -14.47
CA ALA A 273 39.74 -18.50 -14.78
C ALA A 273 40.32 -17.46 -15.77
N HIS A 274 39.46 -16.77 -16.54
CA HIS A 274 39.89 -15.72 -17.47
C HIS A 274 39.95 -14.35 -16.79
N ASP A 275 39.05 -14.05 -15.86
CA ASP A 275 39.03 -12.79 -15.12
C ASP A 275 40.14 -12.70 -14.07
N VAL A 276 40.68 -13.82 -13.61
CA VAL A 276 41.83 -13.85 -12.67
C VAL A 276 43.17 -13.66 -13.38
N ARG A 277 43.22 -13.73 -14.74
CA ARG A 277 44.46 -13.59 -15.53
C ARG A 277 44.62 -12.24 -16.21
N ASN A 278 43.68 -11.32 -16.08
CA ASN A 278 43.76 -9.94 -16.57
C ASN A 278 43.77 -8.98 -15.38
#